data_46852733cc276fb7290bbef966be9f7f
#
_entry.id   46852733cc276fb7290bbef966be9f7f
#
_cell.length_a   1.000
_cell.length_b   1.000
_cell.length_c   1.000
_cell.angle_alpha   90.00
_cell.angle_beta   90.00
_cell.angle_gamma   90.00
#
_symmetry.space_group_name_H-M   'P 1'
#
loop_
_entity.id
_entity.type
_entity.pdbx_description
1 polymer ?
#
loop_
_entity_poly.entity_id
_entity_poly.type
_entity_poly.pdbx_seq_one_letter_code
_entity_poly.pdbx_strand_id
1 'polypeptide(L)'
;MKSLRSITTVDTLSKNDFLTRFKRPEMPVKFEHLTDDWPARQKWSIDYFKDVAGDRIVPLYDSQPSKDRKHQHAPAAQMPLADYLDRLQAGENDLRLFFYNILQEVPELTRDFDYPDIGLPFFRKLPVLFMGGTGAKVQMHYDIDLADIFLCHFGGKKKVMLFPPDQTPLMYKVPFSFSSLFDVNYRTPDTEKYPALQYLEGYETELNHGDILYIPPGWWHYIEYEELSFSMALRAFPRRPKNLATMLKNLLWTRSIEGLMRKTVGQAWNDRNEKRAVQNTHRYLARKGLR
;
A
#
# COMPACT_ATOMS: atom_id res chain seq x y z
N MET A 1 11.90 15.65 -7.14
CA MET A 1 10.43 15.79 -7.30
C MET A 1 10.10 17.25 -7.30
N LYS A 2 9.13 17.65 -8.13
CA LYS A 2 8.76 19.07 -8.27
C LYS A 2 8.08 19.62 -7.01
N SER A 3 7.14 18.87 -6.43
CA SER A 3 6.52 19.22 -5.16
C SER A 3 5.82 18.06 -4.49
N LEU A 4 5.93 17.99 -3.17
CA LEU A 4 5.05 17.18 -2.33
C LEU A 4 4.23 18.15 -1.46
N ARG A 5 2.91 18.03 -1.54
CA ARG A 5 1.96 18.79 -0.75
C ARG A 5 1.50 17.97 0.45
N SER A 6 1.21 18.63 1.55
CA SER A 6 0.60 17.94 2.69
C SER A 6 -0.80 17.44 2.33
N ILE A 7 -1.15 16.26 2.81
CA ILE A 7 -2.52 15.74 2.71
C ILE A 7 -3.43 16.53 3.65
N THR A 8 -4.64 16.84 3.19
CA THR A 8 -5.64 17.48 4.05
C THR A 8 -5.91 16.62 5.26
N THR A 9 -5.79 17.19 6.44
CA THR A 9 -6.09 16.52 7.71
C THR A 9 -7.39 17.09 8.28
N VAL A 10 -8.20 16.22 8.85
CA VAL A 10 -9.48 16.52 9.49
C VAL A 10 -9.66 15.66 10.73
N ASP A 11 -10.39 16.15 11.71
CA ASP A 11 -10.75 15.35 12.89
C ASP A 11 -11.73 14.25 12.51
N THR A 12 -12.91 14.65 12.06
CA THR A 12 -13.98 13.79 11.55
C THR A 12 -14.70 14.49 10.39
N LEU A 13 -15.50 13.78 9.65
CA LEU A 13 -16.34 14.37 8.60
C LEU A 13 -17.74 13.73 8.61
N SER A 14 -18.74 14.53 8.23
CA SER A 14 -20.01 13.97 7.84
C SER A 14 -19.87 13.11 6.58
N LYS A 15 -20.73 12.12 6.43
CA LYS A 15 -20.80 11.29 5.23
C LYS A 15 -20.93 12.12 3.95
N ASN A 16 -21.75 13.16 3.96
CA ASN A 16 -21.93 14.03 2.79
C ASN A 16 -20.67 14.82 2.46
N ASP A 17 -19.98 15.37 3.47
CA ASP A 17 -18.74 16.12 3.26
C ASP A 17 -17.63 15.22 2.73
N PHE A 18 -17.47 14.01 3.30
CA PHE A 18 -16.51 13.05 2.76
C PHE A 18 -16.81 12.71 1.29
N LEU A 19 -18.06 12.37 0.98
CA LEU A 19 -18.44 11.99 -0.39
C LEU A 19 -18.25 13.12 -1.39
N THR A 20 -18.53 14.38 -1.01
CA THR A 20 -18.45 15.52 -1.93
C THR A 20 -17.04 16.07 -2.08
N ARG A 21 -16.28 16.17 -0.99
CA ARG A 21 -14.98 16.84 -0.97
C ARG A 21 -13.81 15.89 -1.28
N PHE A 22 -13.94 14.59 -1.02
CA PHE A 22 -12.85 13.63 -1.14
C PHE A 22 -13.17 12.45 -2.04
N LYS A 23 -14.30 11.75 -1.82
CA LYS A 23 -14.63 10.55 -2.60
C LYS A 23 -14.94 10.85 -4.07
N ARG A 24 -15.78 11.85 -4.35
CA ARG A 24 -16.14 12.19 -5.74
C ARG A 24 -14.94 12.71 -6.56
N PRO A 25 -14.13 13.66 -6.04
CA PRO A 25 -12.93 14.12 -6.75
C PRO A 25 -11.75 13.13 -6.64
N GLU A 26 -11.88 12.01 -5.92
CA GLU A 26 -10.82 11.03 -5.69
C GLU A 26 -9.56 11.66 -5.08
N MET A 27 -9.73 12.44 -4.00
CA MET A 27 -8.66 13.11 -3.26
C MET A 27 -8.39 12.43 -1.92
N PRO A 28 -7.12 12.24 -1.52
CA PRO A 28 -6.79 11.66 -0.23
C PRO A 28 -7.13 12.61 0.92
N VAL A 29 -7.41 12.04 2.09
CA VAL A 29 -7.62 12.75 3.34
C VAL A 29 -7.16 11.91 4.52
N LYS A 30 -6.55 12.56 5.53
CA LYS A 30 -6.20 11.95 6.81
C LYS A 30 -7.24 12.34 7.87
N PHE A 31 -7.68 11.35 8.66
CA PHE A 31 -8.56 11.52 9.81
C PHE A 31 -7.76 11.24 11.09
N GLU A 32 -7.85 12.11 12.09
CA GLU A 32 -7.12 11.98 13.35
C GLU A 32 -7.96 11.37 14.48
N HIS A 33 -9.29 11.55 14.44
CA HIS A 33 -10.19 11.16 15.52
C HIS A 33 -11.28 10.14 15.13
N LEU A 34 -11.18 9.53 13.95
CA LEU A 34 -12.20 8.58 13.46
C LEU A 34 -12.12 7.20 14.16
N THR A 35 -11.06 6.94 14.90
CA THR A 35 -10.86 5.68 15.67
C THR A 35 -10.98 5.86 17.17
N ASP A 36 -11.35 7.04 17.67
CA ASP A 36 -11.30 7.34 19.11
C ASP A 36 -12.14 6.37 19.95
N ASP A 37 -13.30 5.95 19.43
CA ASP A 37 -14.21 5.00 20.09
C ASP A 37 -13.84 3.53 19.83
N TRP A 38 -12.78 3.24 19.05
CA TRP A 38 -12.42 1.86 18.76
C TRP A 38 -11.59 1.24 19.91
N PRO A 39 -12.01 0.08 20.44
CA PRO A 39 -11.18 -0.65 21.40
C PRO A 39 -9.74 -0.90 20.91
N ALA A 40 -9.54 -1.05 19.61
CA ALA A 40 -8.23 -1.23 18.98
C ALA A 40 -7.24 -0.12 19.35
N ARG A 41 -7.70 1.13 19.49
CA ARG A 41 -6.85 2.27 19.83
C ARG A 41 -6.12 2.09 21.17
N GLN A 42 -6.75 1.41 22.12
CA GLN A 42 -6.18 1.17 23.46
C GLN A 42 -5.57 -0.22 23.61
N LYS A 43 -6.17 -1.23 22.95
CA LYS A 43 -5.79 -2.63 23.13
C LYS A 43 -4.66 -3.07 22.22
N TRP A 44 -4.66 -2.60 20.97
CA TRP A 44 -3.75 -3.13 19.97
C TRP A 44 -2.31 -2.72 20.27
N SER A 45 -1.58 -3.68 20.78
CA SER A 45 -0.17 -3.60 21.13
C SER A 45 0.51 -4.89 20.69
N ILE A 46 1.83 -4.93 20.74
CA ILE A 46 2.59 -6.15 20.45
C ILE A 46 2.18 -7.26 21.39
N ASP A 47 2.10 -6.98 22.69
CA ASP A 47 1.74 -7.99 23.70
C ASP A 47 0.31 -8.52 23.45
N TYR A 48 -0.64 -7.64 23.13
CA TYR A 48 -2.00 -8.07 22.80
C TYR A 48 -2.03 -9.01 21.59
N PHE A 49 -1.30 -8.70 20.52
CA PHE A 49 -1.23 -9.57 19.35
C PHE A 49 -0.52 -10.90 19.64
N LYS A 50 0.48 -10.90 20.53
CA LYS A 50 1.10 -12.15 21.00
C LYS A 50 0.11 -13.02 21.77
N ASP A 51 -0.69 -12.41 22.62
CA ASP A 51 -1.68 -13.13 23.45
C ASP A 51 -2.81 -13.74 22.60
N VAL A 52 -3.34 -12.98 21.61
CA VAL A 52 -4.53 -13.42 20.88
C VAL A 52 -4.22 -14.20 19.59
N ALA A 53 -3.01 -14.09 19.07
CA ALA A 53 -2.64 -14.66 17.77
C ALA A 53 -1.19 -15.15 17.68
N GLY A 54 -0.46 -15.20 18.80
CA GLY A 54 0.97 -15.48 18.82
C GLY A 54 1.38 -16.82 18.24
N ASP A 55 0.53 -17.83 18.35
CA ASP A 55 0.73 -19.18 17.81
C ASP A 55 0.45 -19.31 16.31
N ARG A 56 -0.14 -18.28 15.66
CA ARG A 56 -0.49 -18.31 14.25
C ARG A 56 0.76 -18.23 13.38
N ILE A 57 0.89 -19.17 12.44
CA ILE A 57 1.95 -19.12 11.45
C ILE A 57 1.61 -18.06 10.41
N VAL A 58 2.43 -17.03 10.33
CA VAL A 58 2.23 -15.91 9.41
C VAL A 58 3.25 -15.91 8.27
N PRO A 59 2.82 -15.58 7.05
CA PRO A 59 3.74 -15.38 5.93
C PRO A 59 4.40 -14.01 6.03
N LEU A 60 5.72 -13.97 5.90
CA LEU A 60 6.53 -12.76 6.00
C LEU A 60 7.27 -12.49 4.69
N TYR A 61 7.35 -11.23 4.33
CA TYR A 61 7.88 -10.78 3.05
C TYR A 61 9.02 -9.79 3.28
N ASP A 62 10.13 -9.99 2.60
CA ASP A 62 11.26 -9.07 2.62
C ASP A 62 11.03 -7.85 1.71
N SER A 63 11.93 -6.88 1.82
CA SER A 63 11.95 -5.68 0.99
C SER A 63 12.96 -5.80 -0.16
N GLN A 64 13.50 -6.99 -0.40
CA GLN A 64 14.51 -7.21 -1.43
C GLN A 64 13.87 -7.68 -2.74
N PRO A 65 14.46 -7.33 -3.90
CA PRO A 65 14.03 -7.92 -5.16
C PRO A 65 14.33 -9.41 -5.13
N SER A 66 13.31 -10.23 -5.31
CA SER A 66 13.52 -11.67 -5.43
C SER A 66 14.46 -11.97 -6.61
N LYS A 67 15.55 -12.68 -6.36
CA LYS A 67 16.48 -13.13 -7.42
C LYS A 67 15.81 -14.14 -8.34
N ASP A 68 14.93 -14.96 -7.79
CA ASP A 68 14.04 -15.86 -8.58
C ASP A 68 12.64 -15.25 -8.63
N ARG A 69 12.37 -14.55 -9.69
CA ARG A 69 11.08 -13.87 -9.89
C ARG A 69 9.91 -14.81 -10.16
N LYS A 70 10.11 -16.11 -10.28
CA LYS A 70 9.02 -17.10 -10.28
C LYS A 70 8.31 -17.13 -8.92
N HIS A 71 9.02 -16.78 -7.87
CA HIS A 71 8.54 -16.75 -6.49
C HIS A 71 8.35 -15.36 -5.92
N GLN A 72 8.23 -14.32 -6.75
CA GLN A 72 8.12 -12.93 -6.29
C GLN A 72 7.00 -12.68 -5.26
N HIS A 73 5.96 -13.49 -5.28
CA HIS A 73 4.85 -13.42 -4.33
C HIS A 73 4.87 -14.53 -3.28
N ALA A 74 5.92 -15.37 -3.25
CA ALA A 74 6.11 -16.31 -2.17
C ALA A 74 6.64 -15.56 -0.93
N PRO A 75 6.21 -15.94 0.28
CA PRO A 75 6.79 -15.39 1.49
C PRO A 75 8.28 -15.77 1.59
N ALA A 76 9.09 -14.83 2.09
CA ALA A 76 10.50 -15.04 2.36
C ALA A 76 10.72 -15.94 3.59
N ALA A 77 9.78 -15.89 4.54
CA ALA A 77 9.78 -16.72 5.75
C ALA A 77 8.35 -17.02 6.21
N GLN A 78 8.20 -18.03 7.04
CA GLN A 78 6.99 -18.33 7.79
C GLN A 78 7.39 -18.68 9.22
N MET A 79 6.74 -18.09 10.20
CA MET A 79 6.98 -18.34 11.62
C MET A 79 5.74 -18.01 12.46
N PRO A 80 5.68 -18.42 13.74
CA PRO A 80 4.68 -17.94 14.68
C PRO A 80 4.69 -16.41 14.75
N LEU A 81 3.51 -15.81 14.89
CA LEU A 81 3.40 -14.34 15.01
C LEU A 81 4.17 -13.81 16.22
N ALA A 82 4.17 -14.54 17.35
CA ALA A 82 4.93 -14.16 18.53
C ALA A 82 6.42 -14.02 18.23
N ASP A 83 7.03 -15.01 17.54
CA ASP A 83 8.45 -14.99 17.17
C ASP A 83 8.78 -13.81 16.26
N TYR A 84 7.89 -13.52 15.30
CA TYR A 84 8.03 -12.36 14.41
C TYR A 84 7.97 -11.04 15.20
N LEU A 85 7.05 -10.91 16.15
CA LEU A 85 6.92 -9.72 16.99
C LEU A 85 8.12 -9.53 17.92
N ASP A 86 8.71 -10.62 18.44
CA ASP A 86 9.96 -10.57 19.20
C ASP A 86 11.12 -10.03 18.35
N ARG A 87 11.25 -10.48 17.12
CA ARG A 87 12.26 -9.97 16.18
C ARG A 87 12.07 -8.47 15.89
N LEU A 88 10.82 -8.03 15.70
CA LEU A 88 10.55 -6.60 15.52
C LEU A 88 10.93 -5.76 16.74
N GLN A 89 10.67 -6.27 17.96
CA GLN A 89 11.07 -5.61 19.22
C GLN A 89 12.59 -5.59 19.39
N ALA A 90 13.29 -6.62 18.90
CA ALA A 90 14.76 -6.65 18.87
C ALA A 90 15.38 -5.70 17.81
N GLY A 91 14.56 -5.02 17.02
CA GLY A 91 15.01 -4.08 15.98
C GLY A 91 15.26 -4.71 14.61
N GLU A 92 14.91 -5.97 14.40
CA GLU A 92 14.95 -6.60 13.08
C GLU A 92 13.84 -6.06 12.20
N ASN A 93 14.17 -5.63 10.96
CA ASN A 93 13.22 -4.94 10.08
C ASN A 93 13.24 -5.46 8.62
N ASP A 94 13.93 -6.55 8.36
CA ASP A 94 14.08 -7.17 7.05
C ASP A 94 12.79 -7.83 6.55
N LEU A 95 11.91 -8.23 7.47
CA LEU A 95 10.65 -8.91 7.20
C LEU A 95 9.42 -8.04 7.54
N ARG A 96 8.35 -8.23 6.78
CA ARG A 96 7.06 -7.55 7.00
C ARG A 96 5.92 -8.56 6.91
N LEU A 97 4.94 -8.41 7.79
CA LEU A 97 3.63 -9.02 7.62
C LEU A 97 2.87 -8.21 6.57
N PHE A 98 2.45 -8.88 5.50
CA PHE A 98 1.76 -8.26 4.38
C PHE A 98 0.47 -9.01 4.06
N PHE A 99 -0.62 -8.27 3.95
CA PHE A 99 -1.93 -8.75 3.51
C PHE A 99 -2.49 -9.93 4.31
N TYR A 100 -2.34 -9.88 5.63
CA TYR A 100 -2.86 -10.90 6.55
C TYR A 100 -4.36 -10.66 6.82
N ASN A 101 -5.20 -11.63 6.46
CA ASN A 101 -6.65 -11.52 6.65
C ASN A 101 -7.03 -11.79 8.11
N ILE A 102 -7.12 -10.72 8.88
CA ILE A 102 -7.37 -10.76 10.31
C ILE A 102 -8.70 -11.43 10.70
N LEU A 103 -9.76 -11.28 9.90
CA LEU A 103 -11.07 -11.90 10.19
C LEU A 103 -11.04 -13.41 10.07
N GLN A 104 -10.22 -13.91 9.14
CA GLN A 104 -10.12 -15.34 8.92
C GLN A 104 -9.27 -16.01 9.98
N GLU A 105 -8.21 -15.35 10.42
CA GLU A 105 -7.22 -15.94 11.32
C GLU A 105 -7.55 -15.69 12.80
N VAL A 106 -8.04 -14.51 13.13
CA VAL A 106 -8.35 -14.10 14.51
C VAL A 106 -9.68 -13.35 14.55
N PRO A 107 -10.81 -14.05 14.47
CA PRO A 107 -12.14 -13.44 14.39
C PRO A 107 -12.48 -12.54 15.59
N GLU A 108 -11.89 -12.79 16.75
CA GLU A 108 -12.08 -12.02 17.98
C GLU A 108 -11.71 -10.55 17.81
N LEU A 109 -10.68 -10.27 17.03
CA LEU A 109 -10.21 -8.92 16.74
C LEU A 109 -11.26 -8.04 16.02
N THR A 110 -12.29 -8.66 15.44
CA THR A 110 -13.40 -7.93 14.80
C THR A 110 -14.23 -7.12 15.79
N ARG A 111 -14.11 -7.39 17.08
CA ARG A 111 -14.76 -6.64 18.15
C ARG A 111 -14.02 -5.39 18.56
N ASP A 112 -12.80 -5.22 18.08
CA ASP A 112 -11.94 -4.13 18.47
C ASP A 112 -12.01 -2.93 17.52
N PHE A 113 -12.71 -3.05 16.39
CA PHE A 113 -12.88 -1.96 15.43
C PHE A 113 -14.27 -1.98 14.77
N ASP A 114 -14.63 -0.84 14.22
CA ASP A 114 -15.86 -0.68 13.44
C ASP A 114 -15.59 -0.26 12.00
N TYR A 115 -16.59 -0.39 11.15
CA TYR A 115 -16.55 0.14 9.80
C TYR A 115 -17.20 1.53 9.80
N PRO A 116 -16.44 2.61 9.56
CA PRO A 116 -16.99 3.97 9.62
C PRO A 116 -18.17 4.16 8.68
N ASP A 117 -19.28 4.74 9.18
CA ASP A 117 -20.41 5.15 8.32
C ASP A 117 -20.09 6.43 7.57
N ILE A 118 -19.19 6.32 6.62
CA ILE A 118 -18.71 7.42 5.77
C ILE A 118 -19.26 7.33 4.34
N GLY A 119 -20.19 6.41 4.09
CA GLY A 119 -20.81 6.21 2.76
C GLY A 119 -20.01 5.31 1.82
N LEU A 120 -18.97 4.65 2.28
CA LEU A 120 -18.27 3.61 1.54
C LEU A 120 -18.86 2.23 1.85
N PRO A 121 -19.14 1.40 0.83
CA PRO A 121 -19.58 0.02 1.01
C PRO A 121 -18.38 -0.89 1.28
N PHE A 122 -17.83 -0.85 2.46
CA PHE A 122 -16.70 -1.67 2.83
C PHE A 122 -16.97 -3.16 2.66
N PHE A 123 -15.99 -3.88 2.12
CA PHE A 123 -16.01 -5.32 2.02
C PHE A 123 -15.57 -5.94 3.35
N ARG A 124 -16.55 -6.23 4.20
CA ARG A 124 -16.36 -6.62 5.60
C ARG A 124 -15.63 -7.95 5.81
N LYS A 125 -15.49 -8.79 4.76
CA LYS A 125 -14.82 -10.10 4.85
C LYS A 125 -13.32 -10.05 4.61
N LEU A 126 -12.74 -8.87 4.36
CA LEU A 126 -11.33 -8.73 4.02
C LEU A 126 -10.70 -7.47 4.65
N PRO A 127 -10.77 -7.27 5.96
CA PRO A 127 -9.83 -6.40 6.62
C PRO A 127 -8.48 -7.09 6.67
N VAL A 128 -7.43 -6.39 6.21
CA VAL A 128 -6.09 -6.97 6.11
C VAL A 128 -5.12 -6.22 6.99
N LEU A 129 -4.28 -6.99 7.68
CA LEU A 129 -3.29 -6.47 8.62
C LEU A 129 -1.91 -6.37 7.96
N PHE A 130 -1.18 -5.34 8.33
CA PHE A 130 0.20 -5.07 7.93
C PHE A 130 1.02 -4.72 9.16
N MET A 131 2.18 -5.34 9.33
CA MET A 131 3.11 -5.03 10.41
C MET A 131 4.53 -4.92 9.87
N GLY A 132 5.34 -4.06 10.47
CA GLY A 132 6.74 -3.91 10.10
C GLY A 132 7.53 -3.14 11.14
N GLY A 133 8.83 -3.36 11.15
CA GLY A 133 9.77 -2.68 12.01
C GLY A 133 10.28 -1.36 11.43
N THR A 134 11.00 -0.60 12.24
CA THR A 134 11.63 0.67 11.88
C THR A 134 12.51 0.52 10.63
N GLY A 135 12.31 1.38 9.64
CA GLY A 135 13.06 1.37 8.38
C GLY A 135 12.50 0.45 7.30
N ALA A 136 11.51 -0.41 7.61
CA ALA A 136 10.83 -1.22 6.60
C ALA A 136 10.10 -0.33 5.58
N LYS A 137 10.04 -0.77 4.31
CA LYS A 137 9.48 0.00 3.20
C LYS A 137 8.49 -0.80 2.40
N VAL A 138 7.42 -0.15 1.95
CA VAL A 138 6.51 -0.68 0.94
C VAL A 138 6.83 0.01 -0.37
N GLN A 139 7.20 -0.79 -1.37
CA GLN A 139 7.56 -0.30 -2.70
C GLN A 139 6.43 0.50 -3.34
N MET A 140 6.77 1.52 -4.13
CA MET A 140 5.80 2.35 -4.86
C MET A 140 4.91 1.49 -5.76
N HIS A 141 3.62 1.49 -5.47
CA HIS A 141 2.61 0.72 -6.22
C HIS A 141 1.23 1.35 -6.11
N TYR A 142 0.29 0.84 -6.88
CA TYR A 142 -1.14 1.06 -6.67
C TYR A 142 -1.85 -0.30 -6.62
N ASP A 143 -2.99 -0.34 -5.92
CA ASP A 143 -3.68 -1.61 -5.71
C ASP A 143 -4.41 -2.11 -6.96
N ILE A 144 -4.23 -3.40 -7.24
CA ILE A 144 -4.76 -4.08 -8.43
C ILE A 144 -6.29 -4.00 -8.54
N ASP A 145 -6.98 -4.00 -7.39
CA ASP A 145 -8.43 -4.00 -7.29
C ASP A 145 -9.06 -2.60 -7.33
N LEU A 146 -8.23 -1.56 -7.38
CA LEU A 146 -8.68 -0.17 -7.40
C LEU A 146 -9.68 0.16 -6.29
N ALA A 147 -9.52 -0.46 -5.12
CA ALA A 147 -10.37 -0.21 -3.98
C ALA A 147 -10.20 1.21 -3.45
N ASP A 148 -11.25 1.74 -2.84
CA ASP A 148 -11.14 2.80 -1.86
C ASP A 148 -10.58 2.19 -0.57
N ILE A 149 -9.48 2.73 -0.06
CA ILE A 149 -8.78 2.18 1.09
C ILE A 149 -8.86 3.14 2.26
N PHE A 150 -9.25 2.63 3.41
CA PHE A 150 -9.05 3.27 4.70
C PHE A 150 -7.92 2.53 5.41
N LEU A 151 -6.74 3.13 5.42
CA LEU A 151 -5.57 2.61 6.12
C LEU A 151 -5.60 3.11 7.56
N CYS A 152 -6.12 2.29 8.46
CA CYS A 152 -6.20 2.56 9.90
C CYS A 152 -4.86 2.21 10.53
N HIS A 153 -4.19 3.18 11.12
CA HIS A 153 -2.83 3.04 11.63
C HIS A 153 -2.78 2.98 13.15
N PHE A 154 -1.97 2.06 13.69
CA PHE A 154 -1.77 1.87 15.12
C PHE A 154 -0.29 1.60 15.44
N GLY A 155 0.11 1.92 16.66
CA GLY A 155 1.50 1.81 17.12
C GLY A 155 2.31 3.06 16.79
N GLY A 156 3.54 2.90 16.34
CA GLY A 156 4.47 3.98 16.04
C GLY A 156 4.07 4.87 14.86
N LYS A 157 5.06 5.28 14.05
CA LYS A 157 4.86 6.26 12.97
C LYS A 157 5.14 5.67 11.59
N LYS A 158 4.39 6.14 10.60
CA LYS A 158 4.61 5.85 9.16
C LYS A 158 4.63 7.12 8.34
N LYS A 159 5.57 7.21 7.40
CA LYS A 159 5.49 8.20 6.32
C LYS A 159 4.86 7.58 5.08
N VAL A 160 3.93 8.31 4.49
CA VAL A 160 3.21 7.90 3.29
C VAL A 160 3.36 8.96 2.21
N MET A 161 3.76 8.54 1.01
CA MET A 161 3.76 9.38 -0.18
C MET A 161 2.70 8.87 -1.14
N LEU A 162 1.87 9.78 -1.64
CA LEU A 162 0.78 9.48 -2.58
C LEU A 162 0.94 10.29 -3.87
N PHE A 163 0.73 9.61 -5.01
CA PHE A 163 0.71 10.28 -6.31
C PHE A 163 -0.58 9.91 -7.06
N PRO A 164 -1.25 10.89 -7.69
CA PRO A 164 -2.48 10.62 -8.42
C PRO A 164 -2.22 9.76 -9.66
N PRO A 165 -3.24 9.07 -10.19
CA PRO A 165 -3.11 8.17 -11.34
C PRO A 165 -2.58 8.81 -12.61
N ASP A 166 -2.74 10.12 -12.81
CA ASP A 166 -2.24 10.87 -13.96
C ASP A 166 -0.71 11.01 -13.97
N GLN A 167 -0.05 10.82 -12.82
CA GLN A 167 1.41 10.77 -12.71
C GLN A 167 2.01 9.45 -13.21
N THR A 168 1.19 8.44 -13.50
CA THR A 168 1.64 7.10 -13.95
C THR A 168 2.70 7.13 -15.07
N PRO A 169 2.64 8.00 -16.08
CA PRO A 169 3.67 8.06 -17.12
C PRO A 169 5.07 8.46 -16.63
N LEU A 170 5.16 9.09 -15.46
CA LEU A 170 6.41 9.52 -14.83
C LEU A 170 6.94 8.51 -13.80
N MET A 171 6.15 7.49 -13.44
CA MET A 171 6.41 6.58 -12.32
C MET A 171 7.28 5.37 -12.70
N TYR A 172 7.84 5.30 -13.90
CA TYR A 172 8.57 4.10 -14.36
C TYR A 172 7.79 2.81 -14.12
N LYS A 173 6.48 2.86 -14.40
CA LYS A 173 5.57 1.72 -14.21
C LYS A 173 5.99 0.52 -15.02
N VAL A 174 6.22 -0.61 -14.34
CA VAL A 174 6.54 -1.88 -15.02
C VAL A 174 5.30 -2.41 -15.74
N PRO A 175 5.38 -2.70 -17.05
CA PRO A 175 4.26 -3.31 -17.79
C PRO A 175 3.80 -4.62 -17.16
N PHE A 176 2.49 -4.85 -17.15
CA PHE A 176 1.83 -6.00 -16.52
C PHE A 176 2.04 -6.11 -14.99
N SER A 177 2.64 -5.11 -14.37
CA SER A 177 2.77 -4.95 -12.93
C SER A 177 1.95 -3.75 -12.45
N PHE A 178 1.75 -3.66 -11.14
CA PHE A 178 1.06 -2.55 -10.46
C PHE A 178 2.07 -1.70 -9.67
N SER A 179 3.35 -1.94 -9.87
CA SER A 179 4.46 -1.26 -9.20
C SER A 179 5.37 -0.53 -10.19
N SER A 180 6.14 0.40 -9.64
CA SER A 180 7.30 1.03 -10.26
C SER A 180 8.48 0.06 -10.33
N LEU A 181 9.56 0.48 -10.99
CA LEU A 181 10.86 -0.19 -10.89
C LEU A 181 11.29 -0.30 -9.43
N PHE A 182 11.87 -1.44 -9.10
CA PHE A 182 12.22 -1.74 -7.72
C PHE A 182 13.35 -0.84 -7.16
N ASP A 183 14.31 -0.51 -7.98
CA ASP A 183 15.50 0.27 -7.60
C ASP A 183 15.26 1.79 -7.58
N VAL A 184 14.05 2.26 -7.84
CA VAL A 184 13.69 3.68 -7.72
C VAL A 184 13.44 4.02 -6.24
N ASN A 185 14.27 4.91 -5.71
CA ASN A 185 14.06 5.48 -4.39
C ASN A 185 13.23 6.76 -4.48
N TYR A 186 11.98 6.71 -4.02
CA TYR A 186 11.10 7.87 -4.05
C TYR A 186 11.36 8.88 -2.93
N ARG A 187 12.08 8.50 -1.88
CA ARG A 187 12.44 9.40 -0.77
C ARG A 187 13.62 10.29 -1.15
N THR A 188 14.64 9.71 -1.78
CA THR A 188 15.83 10.36 -2.27
C THR A 188 16.01 9.99 -3.75
N PRO A 189 15.25 10.63 -4.66
CA PRO A 189 15.24 10.24 -6.06
C PRO A 189 16.55 10.58 -6.76
N ASP A 190 17.14 9.58 -7.41
CA ASP A 190 18.24 9.76 -8.35
C ASP A 190 17.66 10.30 -9.67
N THR A 191 17.70 11.61 -9.85
CA THR A 191 17.15 12.27 -11.03
C THR A 191 18.08 12.25 -12.24
N GLU A 192 19.34 11.87 -12.07
CA GLU A 192 20.25 11.60 -13.20
C GLU A 192 19.88 10.28 -13.86
N LYS A 193 19.71 9.23 -13.05
CA LYS A 193 19.29 7.91 -13.52
C LYS A 193 17.81 7.87 -13.93
N TYR A 194 16.95 8.57 -13.20
CA TYR A 194 15.50 8.58 -13.39
C TYR A 194 14.95 10.00 -13.55
N PRO A 195 15.22 10.66 -14.70
CA PRO A 195 14.90 12.09 -14.88
C PRO A 195 13.42 12.42 -14.77
N ALA A 196 12.50 11.48 -15.05
CA ALA A 196 11.06 11.75 -14.90
C ALA A 196 10.65 12.09 -13.47
N LEU A 197 11.40 11.61 -12.45
CA LEU A 197 11.04 11.83 -11.05
C LEU A 197 11.10 13.31 -10.64
N GLN A 198 11.90 14.13 -11.34
CA GLN A 198 11.96 15.56 -11.07
C GLN A 198 10.62 16.29 -11.34
N TYR A 199 9.76 15.71 -12.19
CA TYR A 199 8.47 16.30 -12.60
C TYR A 199 7.29 15.77 -11.77
N LEU A 200 7.52 14.82 -10.85
CA LEU A 200 6.45 14.27 -10.04
C LEU A 200 5.86 15.32 -9.09
N GLU A 201 4.55 15.37 -9.08
CA GLU A 201 3.75 16.15 -8.13
C GLU A 201 2.86 15.19 -7.34
N GLY A 202 2.95 15.26 -6.03
CA GLY A 202 2.25 14.32 -5.16
C GLY A 202 1.92 14.91 -3.80
N TYR A 203 1.65 14.00 -2.88
CA TYR A 203 1.27 14.32 -1.51
C TYR A 203 2.06 13.48 -0.55
N GLU A 204 2.27 14.00 0.66
CA GLU A 204 2.86 13.24 1.76
C GLU A 204 2.12 13.51 3.06
N THR A 205 2.19 12.55 3.96
CA THR A 205 1.70 12.67 5.32
C THR A 205 2.45 11.73 6.25
N GLU A 206 2.45 12.07 7.52
CA GLU A 206 2.83 11.16 8.61
C GLU A 206 1.54 10.62 9.24
N LEU A 207 1.53 9.32 9.53
CA LEU A 207 0.48 8.65 10.27
C LEU A 207 0.97 8.35 11.67
N ASN A 208 0.22 8.81 12.65
CA ASN A 208 0.39 8.55 14.06
C ASN A 208 -0.63 7.50 14.53
N HIS A 209 -0.44 7.01 15.74
CA HIS A 209 -1.36 6.05 16.36
C HIS A 209 -2.81 6.56 16.38
N GLY A 210 -3.72 5.82 15.78
CA GLY A 210 -5.14 6.13 15.66
C GLY A 210 -5.53 6.88 14.39
N ASP A 211 -4.57 7.31 13.55
CA ASP A 211 -4.89 7.98 12.28
C ASP A 211 -5.49 7.02 11.26
N ILE A 212 -6.39 7.53 10.43
CA ILE A 212 -6.86 6.84 9.23
C ILE A 212 -6.51 7.66 8.00
N LEU A 213 -5.88 7.03 7.03
CA LEU A 213 -5.63 7.61 5.70
C LEU A 213 -6.59 7.02 4.67
N TYR A 214 -7.40 7.88 4.05
CA TYR A 214 -8.13 7.50 2.86
C TYR A 214 -7.24 7.60 1.63
N ILE A 215 -7.07 6.47 0.94
CA ILE A 215 -6.35 6.37 -0.34
C ILE A 215 -7.38 6.07 -1.43
N PRO A 216 -7.57 7.00 -2.41
CA PRO A 216 -8.53 6.80 -3.48
C PRO A 216 -8.09 5.72 -4.49
N PRO A 217 -9.01 5.20 -5.33
CA PRO A 217 -8.73 4.18 -6.32
C PRO A 217 -7.58 4.54 -7.28
N GLY A 218 -6.62 3.62 -7.41
CA GLY A 218 -5.53 3.75 -8.38
C GLY A 218 -4.44 4.75 -8.02
N TRP A 219 -4.49 5.35 -6.84
CA TRP A 219 -3.42 6.21 -6.36
C TRP A 219 -2.17 5.41 -6.05
N TRP A 220 -1.04 5.88 -6.56
CA TRP A 220 0.26 5.35 -6.24
C TRP A 220 0.63 5.68 -4.81
N HIS A 221 1.16 4.71 -4.08
CA HIS A 221 1.57 4.90 -2.69
C HIS A 221 2.88 4.19 -2.38
N TYR A 222 3.68 4.89 -1.60
CA TYR A 222 4.92 4.42 -0.99
C TYR A 222 4.82 4.65 0.50
N ILE A 223 5.19 3.66 1.31
CA ILE A 223 5.09 3.72 2.76
C ILE A 223 6.43 3.36 3.38
N GLU A 224 6.85 4.15 4.35
CA GLU A 224 8.04 3.93 5.16
C GLU A 224 7.65 3.85 6.63
N TYR A 225 8.09 2.79 7.30
CA TYR A 225 7.89 2.61 8.72
C TYR A 225 8.98 3.39 9.46
N GLU A 226 8.65 4.51 10.08
CA GLU A 226 9.60 5.28 10.89
C GLU A 226 9.80 4.60 12.25
N GLU A 227 8.76 3.95 12.74
CA GLU A 227 8.75 3.18 13.98
C GLU A 227 8.02 1.86 13.75
N LEU A 228 8.29 0.86 14.61
CA LEU A 228 7.54 -0.38 14.63
C LEU A 228 6.05 -0.06 14.76
N SER A 229 5.26 -0.57 13.84
CA SER A 229 3.83 -0.25 13.79
C SER A 229 3.04 -1.27 12.98
N PHE A 230 1.73 -1.20 13.15
CA PHE A 230 0.78 -2.01 12.41
C PHE A 230 -0.33 -1.13 11.83
N SER A 231 -0.91 -1.60 10.76
CA SER A 231 -2.05 -0.95 10.13
C SER A 231 -3.04 -1.99 9.65
N MET A 232 -4.31 -1.62 9.65
CA MET A 232 -5.37 -2.41 9.06
C MET A 232 -5.96 -1.64 7.89
N ALA A 233 -6.10 -2.30 6.73
CA ALA A 233 -6.80 -1.70 5.59
C ALA A 233 -8.23 -2.20 5.52
N LEU A 234 -9.18 -1.28 5.58
CA LEU A 234 -10.58 -1.49 5.24
C LEU A 234 -10.79 -1.09 3.77
N ARG A 235 -11.38 -1.97 2.99
CA ARG A 235 -11.45 -1.82 1.53
C ARG A 235 -12.89 -1.72 1.07
N ALA A 236 -13.17 -0.79 0.15
CA ALA A 236 -14.43 -0.72 -0.57
C ALA A 236 -14.18 -0.83 -2.07
N PHE A 237 -14.77 -1.83 -2.71
CA PHE A 237 -14.56 -2.05 -4.14
C PHE A 237 -15.20 -0.96 -5.00
N PRO A 238 -14.59 -0.61 -6.15
CA PRO A 238 -15.05 0.49 -6.98
C PRO A 238 -16.45 0.23 -7.54
N ARG A 239 -17.31 1.24 -7.48
CA ARG A 239 -18.65 1.23 -8.09
C ARG A 239 -18.74 2.01 -9.40
N ARG A 240 -17.74 2.85 -9.71
CA ARG A 240 -17.71 3.56 -10.99
C ARG A 240 -17.44 2.55 -12.12
N PRO A 241 -18.23 2.53 -13.19
CA PRO A 241 -18.10 1.54 -14.27
C PRO A 241 -16.69 1.46 -14.85
N LYS A 242 -16.01 2.61 -15.03
CA LYS A 242 -14.63 2.68 -15.50
C LYS A 242 -13.65 1.96 -14.58
N ASN A 243 -13.74 2.22 -13.27
CA ASN A 243 -12.84 1.61 -12.29
C ASN A 243 -13.14 0.11 -12.12
N LEU A 244 -14.42 -0.27 -12.14
CA LEU A 244 -14.85 -1.66 -12.12
C LEU A 244 -14.31 -2.45 -13.33
N ALA A 245 -14.47 -1.91 -14.54
CA ALA A 245 -13.94 -2.52 -15.76
C ALA A 245 -12.41 -2.65 -15.69
N THR A 246 -11.73 -1.63 -15.17
CA THR A 246 -10.26 -1.66 -15.00
C THR A 246 -9.86 -2.69 -13.95
N MET A 247 -10.56 -2.79 -12.82
CA MET A 247 -10.35 -3.83 -11.82
C MET A 247 -10.48 -5.23 -12.42
N LEU A 248 -11.56 -5.50 -13.14
CA LEU A 248 -11.79 -6.79 -13.80
C LEU A 248 -10.68 -7.11 -14.82
N LYS A 249 -10.29 -6.13 -15.64
CA LYS A 249 -9.15 -6.28 -16.55
C LYS A 249 -7.86 -6.60 -15.79
N ASN A 250 -7.59 -5.91 -14.70
CA ASN A 250 -6.39 -6.13 -13.89
C ASN A 250 -6.36 -7.54 -13.30
N LEU A 251 -7.48 -7.95 -12.67
CA LEU A 251 -7.57 -9.24 -11.98
C LEU A 251 -7.60 -10.44 -12.93
N LEU A 252 -8.38 -10.35 -14.02
CA LEU A 252 -8.61 -11.48 -14.91
C LEU A 252 -7.57 -11.56 -16.04
N TRP A 253 -7.18 -10.43 -16.61
CA TRP A 253 -6.33 -10.40 -17.79
C TRP A 253 -4.86 -10.11 -17.45
N THR A 254 -4.60 -8.97 -16.81
CA THR A 254 -3.22 -8.54 -16.56
C THR A 254 -2.49 -9.52 -15.65
N ARG A 255 -3.14 -9.95 -14.56
CA ARG A 255 -2.56 -10.92 -13.62
C ARG A 255 -2.36 -12.30 -14.24
N SER A 256 -3.31 -12.76 -15.07
CA SER A 256 -3.20 -14.08 -15.73
C SER A 256 -2.08 -14.12 -16.75
N ILE A 257 -1.95 -13.10 -17.60
CA ILE A 257 -0.83 -12.99 -18.55
C ILE A 257 0.49 -12.92 -17.78
N GLU A 258 0.58 -12.08 -16.79
CA GLU A 258 1.79 -11.93 -16.01
C GLU A 258 2.20 -13.24 -15.33
N GLY A 259 1.26 -13.95 -14.72
CA GLY A 259 1.50 -15.26 -14.11
C GLY A 259 1.93 -16.32 -15.11
N LEU A 260 1.31 -16.37 -16.30
CA LEU A 260 1.70 -17.29 -17.38
C LEU A 260 3.11 -16.98 -17.90
N MET A 261 3.39 -15.71 -18.19
CA MET A 261 4.69 -15.31 -18.73
C MET A 261 5.83 -15.52 -17.74
N ARG A 262 5.60 -15.35 -16.44
CA ARG A 262 6.60 -15.69 -15.41
C ARG A 262 6.91 -17.18 -15.39
N LYS A 263 5.88 -18.01 -15.47
CA LYS A 263 6.07 -19.49 -15.49
C LYS A 263 6.80 -19.98 -16.73
N THR A 264 6.53 -19.38 -17.90
CA THR A 264 7.05 -19.85 -19.18
C THR A 264 8.37 -19.20 -19.58
N VAL A 265 8.51 -17.88 -19.41
CA VAL A 265 9.67 -17.09 -19.84
C VAL A 265 10.61 -16.75 -18.67
N GLY A 266 10.07 -16.69 -17.46
CA GLY A 266 10.85 -16.46 -16.25
C GLY A 266 11.47 -15.06 -16.15
N GLN A 267 12.74 -14.99 -15.74
CA GLN A 267 13.44 -13.73 -15.47
C GLN A 267 13.54 -12.83 -16.70
N ALA A 268 13.73 -13.40 -17.88
CA ALA A 268 13.83 -12.63 -19.14
C ALA A 268 12.57 -11.80 -19.44
N TRP A 269 11.39 -12.26 -19.02
CA TRP A 269 10.14 -11.49 -19.09
C TRP A 269 10.19 -10.24 -18.20
N ASN A 270 10.67 -10.39 -16.97
CA ASN A 270 10.78 -9.30 -16.02
C ASN A 270 11.78 -8.25 -16.51
N ASP A 271 12.99 -8.66 -16.91
CA ASP A 271 14.05 -7.77 -17.42
C ASP A 271 13.60 -6.98 -18.65
N ARG A 272 12.83 -7.64 -19.55
CA ARG A 272 12.24 -6.96 -20.71
C ARG A 272 11.21 -5.90 -20.29
N ASN A 273 10.38 -6.20 -19.31
CA ASN A 273 9.36 -5.26 -18.83
C ASN A 273 9.98 -4.09 -18.06
N GLU A 274 11.05 -4.30 -17.29
CA GLU A 274 11.81 -3.24 -16.63
C GLU A 274 12.45 -2.29 -17.66
N LYS A 275 13.11 -2.83 -18.69
CA LYS A 275 13.61 -2.02 -19.81
C LYS A 275 12.50 -1.23 -20.51
N ARG A 276 11.32 -1.84 -20.72
CA ARG A 276 10.16 -1.16 -21.29
C ARG A 276 9.62 -0.06 -20.38
N ALA A 277 9.65 -0.22 -19.05
CA ALA A 277 9.25 0.83 -18.12
C ALA A 277 10.08 2.10 -18.33
N VAL A 278 11.40 1.97 -18.41
CA VAL A 278 12.32 3.09 -18.70
C VAL A 278 12.00 3.71 -20.06
N GLN A 279 11.94 2.89 -21.12
CA GLN A 279 11.67 3.37 -22.48
C GLN A 279 10.34 4.10 -22.59
N ASN A 280 9.27 3.59 -21.95
CA ASN A 280 7.94 4.21 -22.00
C ASN A 280 7.95 5.57 -21.33
N THR A 281 8.59 5.68 -20.16
CA THR A 281 8.72 6.93 -19.43
C THR A 281 9.56 7.94 -20.22
N HIS A 282 10.69 7.56 -20.81
CA HIS A 282 11.51 8.45 -21.63
C HIS A 282 10.77 8.91 -22.89
N ARG A 283 10.00 8.03 -23.56
CA ARG A 283 9.14 8.43 -24.69
C ARG A 283 8.08 9.45 -24.26
N TYR A 284 7.53 9.31 -23.07
CA TYR A 284 6.58 10.29 -22.55
C TYR A 284 7.25 11.64 -22.32
N LEU A 285 8.44 11.69 -21.68
CA LEU A 285 9.21 12.92 -21.52
C LEU A 285 9.50 13.60 -22.86
N ALA A 286 10.01 12.86 -23.83
CA ALA A 286 10.29 13.37 -25.17
C ALA A 286 9.05 13.98 -25.86
N ARG A 287 7.89 13.30 -25.76
CA ARG A 287 6.62 13.81 -26.32
C ARG A 287 6.13 15.08 -25.64
N LYS A 288 6.50 15.29 -24.39
CA LYS A 288 6.13 16.49 -23.61
C LYS A 288 7.18 17.60 -23.67
N GLY A 289 8.31 17.38 -24.36
CA GLY A 289 9.42 18.32 -24.39
C GLY A 289 10.13 18.49 -23.05
N LEU A 290 10.01 17.49 -22.15
CA LEU A 290 10.66 17.46 -20.85
C LEU A 290 12.03 16.77 -20.97
N ARG A 291 13.04 17.29 -20.24
CA ARG A 291 14.43 16.77 -20.27
C ARG A 291 14.89 16.36 -18.88
#